data_5262f406b2161ebd867464555aab5e93
#
_entry.id   5262f406b2161ebd867464555aab5e93
#
_cell.length_a   1.000
_cell.length_b   1.000
_cell.length_c   1.000
_cell.angle_alpha   90.00
_cell.angle_beta   90.00
_cell.angle_gamma   90.00
#
_symmetry.space_group_name_H-M   'P 1'
#
loop_
_entity.id
_entity.type
_entity.pdbx_description
1 polymer ?
#
loop_
_entity_poly.entity_id
_entity_poly.type
_entity_poly.pdbx_seq_one_letter_code
_entity_poly.pdbx_strand_id
1 'polypeptide(L)'
;MSRSKLARCVSTAGARSYVRIFDTTLRDGEQSPGATLTSKEKLDIARQLARLGVDIIEAGFPVASPDDFEAVRSIALDVGNAVDEDGYVPVICGLARTTTRRGAGPRWPRRQLRGGGPPELGPAGASL
;
A
#
# COMPACT_ATOMS: atom_id res chain seq x y z
N MET A 1 -0.65 -27.93 -0.21
CA MET A 1 -1.14 -27.61 1.14
C MET A 1 -1.62 -26.17 1.13
N SER A 2 -2.93 -25.98 1.05
CA SER A 2 -3.57 -24.67 1.12
C SER A 2 -3.35 -24.11 2.52
N ARG A 3 -2.57 -23.04 2.65
CA ARG A 3 -2.55 -22.24 3.86
C ARG A 3 -3.85 -21.46 3.86
N SER A 4 -4.81 -21.93 4.64
CA SER A 4 -5.95 -21.10 5.00
C SER A 4 -5.38 -19.82 5.60
N LYS A 5 -5.47 -18.72 4.85
CA LYS A 5 -5.27 -17.38 5.39
C LYS A 5 -6.11 -17.31 6.64
N LEU A 6 -5.52 -16.86 7.73
CA LEU A 6 -6.18 -16.59 8.99
C LEU A 6 -7.60 -16.10 8.68
N ALA A 7 -8.56 -16.94 9.00
CA ALA A 7 -9.96 -16.67 8.74
C ALA A 7 -10.25 -15.28 9.28
N ARG A 8 -10.55 -14.34 8.37
CA ARG A 8 -11.09 -13.04 8.75
C ARG A 8 -12.20 -13.35 9.72
N CYS A 9 -12.01 -12.98 10.97
CA CYS A 9 -12.86 -13.39 12.07
C CYS A 9 -14.31 -13.02 11.76
N VAL A 10 -15.08 -14.00 11.34
CA VAL A 10 -16.47 -13.85 10.95
C VAL A 10 -17.28 -13.90 12.23
N SER A 11 -17.45 -12.77 12.89
CA SER A 11 -18.42 -12.65 13.96
C SER A 11 -19.82 -12.58 13.37
N THR A 12 -20.68 -13.50 13.74
CA THR A 12 -22.05 -13.68 13.23
C THR A 12 -23.09 -12.82 13.94
N ALA A 13 -22.74 -11.67 14.49
CA ALA A 13 -23.74 -10.75 15.07
C ALA A 13 -23.22 -9.31 15.05
N GLY A 14 -23.87 -8.45 14.28
CA GLY A 14 -23.60 -7.00 14.26
C GLY A 14 -22.65 -6.56 13.14
N ALA A 15 -22.70 -5.29 12.78
CA ALA A 15 -21.87 -4.69 11.75
C ALA A 15 -20.40 -5.07 11.94
N ARG A 16 -19.83 -5.79 10.97
CA ARG A 16 -18.45 -6.26 11.03
C ARG A 16 -17.53 -5.05 10.92
N SER A 17 -16.90 -4.66 12.02
CA SER A 17 -15.82 -3.68 11.99
C SER A 17 -14.57 -4.37 11.44
N TYR A 18 -14.15 -4.01 10.24
CA TYR A 18 -12.88 -4.45 9.65
C TYR A 18 -11.77 -3.48 10.05
N VAL A 19 -10.71 -3.99 10.65
CA VAL A 19 -9.50 -3.20 10.97
C VAL A 19 -8.53 -3.34 9.82
N ARG A 20 -8.20 -2.21 9.17
CA ARG A 20 -7.18 -2.18 8.13
C ARG A 20 -5.79 -2.09 8.74
N ILE A 21 -4.88 -2.90 8.25
CA ILE A 21 -3.46 -2.88 8.64
C ILE A 21 -2.71 -1.99 7.65
N PHE A 22 -2.08 -0.94 8.19
CA PHE A 22 -1.19 -0.04 7.47
C PHE A 22 0.25 -0.36 7.87
N ASP A 23 1.07 -0.85 6.93
CA ASP A 23 2.47 -1.20 7.17
C ASP A 23 3.40 -0.10 6.65
N THR A 24 4.36 0.32 7.47
CA THR A 24 5.34 1.38 7.15
C THR A 24 6.79 0.86 7.14
N THR A 25 7.00 -0.44 7.12
CA THR A 25 8.32 -1.07 7.16
C THR A 25 9.25 -0.52 6.07
N LEU A 26 8.74 -0.36 4.86
CA LEU A 26 9.52 0.08 3.70
C LEU A 26 9.75 1.60 3.61
N ARG A 27 9.18 2.37 4.52
CA ARG A 27 9.42 3.82 4.59
C ARG A 27 10.00 4.19 5.95
N ASP A 28 9.22 4.10 7.03
CA ASP A 28 9.64 4.48 8.38
C ASP A 28 10.64 3.48 8.96
N GLY A 29 10.42 2.20 8.73
CA GLY A 29 11.32 1.13 9.16
C GLY A 29 12.71 1.23 8.54
N GLU A 30 12.81 1.66 7.28
CA GLU A 30 14.10 1.86 6.59
C GLU A 30 14.92 3.03 7.15
N GLN A 31 14.31 3.95 7.89
CA GLN A 31 15.03 5.06 8.55
C GLN A 31 15.84 4.60 9.77
N SER A 32 15.68 3.36 10.21
CA SER A 32 16.47 2.80 11.31
C SER A 32 17.94 2.66 10.91
N PRO A 33 18.89 2.92 11.81
CA PRO A 33 20.32 2.76 11.52
C PRO A 33 20.64 1.34 11.06
N GLY A 34 21.31 1.22 9.89
CA GLY A 34 21.70 -0.08 9.32
C GLY A 34 20.59 -0.83 8.56
N ALA A 35 19.41 -0.24 8.42
CA ALA A 35 18.27 -0.85 7.71
C ALA A 35 18.12 -0.40 6.26
N THR A 36 19.19 0.13 5.63
CA THR A 36 19.15 0.53 4.21
C THR A 36 18.90 -0.68 3.33
N LEU A 37 17.85 -0.61 2.51
CA LEU A 37 17.42 -1.69 1.62
C LEU A 37 17.68 -1.32 0.16
N THR A 38 18.07 -2.30 -0.64
CA THR A 38 18.09 -2.18 -2.10
C THR A 38 16.67 -2.23 -2.66
N SER A 39 16.45 -1.70 -3.86
CA SER A 39 15.13 -1.76 -4.53
C SER A 39 14.60 -3.18 -4.67
N LYS A 40 15.49 -4.17 -4.86
CA LYS A 40 15.12 -5.59 -4.93
C LYS A 40 14.63 -6.12 -3.59
N GLU A 41 15.36 -5.84 -2.52
CA GLU A 41 14.97 -6.25 -1.15
C GLU A 41 13.64 -5.62 -0.75
N LYS A 42 13.42 -4.33 -1.08
CA LYS A 42 12.14 -3.65 -0.87
C LYS A 42 11.00 -4.38 -1.58
N LEU A 43 11.21 -4.79 -2.83
CA LEU A 43 10.22 -5.52 -3.59
C LEU A 43 9.91 -6.90 -2.97
N ASP A 44 10.93 -7.62 -2.53
CA ASP A 44 10.75 -8.93 -1.91
C ASP A 44 10.01 -8.82 -0.56
N ILE A 45 10.31 -7.80 0.24
CA ILE A 45 9.58 -7.51 1.48
C ILE A 45 8.12 -7.15 1.16
N ALA A 46 7.87 -6.28 0.17
CA ALA A 46 6.52 -5.90 -0.23
C ALA A 46 5.67 -7.12 -0.63
N ARG A 47 6.26 -8.08 -1.35
CA ARG A 47 5.61 -9.35 -1.70
C ARG A 47 5.25 -10.17 -0.46
N GLN A 48 6.12 -10.20 0.56
CA GLN A 48 5.82 -10.91 1.81
C GLN A 48 4.70 -10.21 2.59
N LEU A 49 4.71 -8.88 2.67
CA LEU A 49 3.65 -8.11 3.32
C LEU A 49 2.28 -8.35 2.64
N ALA A 50 2.26 -8.39 1.30
CA ALA A 50 1.05 -8.74 0.56
C ALA A 50 0.56 -10.16 0.90
N ARG A 51 1.47 -11.15 0.97
CA ARG A 51 1.13 -12.54 1.37
C ARG A 51 0.63 -12.63 2.81
N LEU A 52 1.08 -11.77 3.70
CA LEU A 52 0.58 -11.66 5.07
C LEU A 52 -0.84 -11.06 5.13
N GLY A 53 -1.31 -10.46 4.04
CA GLY A 53 -2.63 -9.84 3.96
C GLY A 53 -2.68 -8.42 4.54
N VAL A 54 -1.55 -7.69 4.51
CA VAL A 54 -1.49 -6.27 4.86
C VAL A 54 -2.34 -5.48 3.87
N ASP A 55 -3.19 -4.58 4.36
CA ASP A 55 -4.14 -3.84 3.53
C ASP A 55 -3.50 -2.68 2.77
N ILE A 56 -2.57 -1.99 3.44
CA ILE A 56 -1.90 -0.80 2.89
C ILE A 56 -0.41 -0.91 3.17
N ILE A 57 0.41 -0.78 2.14
CA ILE A 57 1.88 -0.82 2.23
C ILE A 57 2.42 0.56 1.86
N GLU A 58 3.07 1.25 2.80
CA GLU A 58 3.81 2.47 2.54
C GLU A 58 5.20 2.10 1.99
N ALA A 59 5.35 2.17 0.67
CA ALA A 59 6.49 1.61 -0.06
C ALA A 59 7.75 2.49 -0.05
N GLY A 60 7.65 3.74 0.40
CA GLY A 60 8.79 4.65 0.46
C GLY A 60 8.43 6.12 0.27
N PHE A 61 9.46 6.94 -0.01
CA PHE A 61 9.32 8.38 -0.25
C PHE A 61 9.79 8.75 -1.67
N PRO A 62 8.91 8.64 -2.69
CA PRO A 62 9.29 8.74 -4.10
C PRO A 62 9.88 10.11 -4.51
N VAL A 63 9.73 11.15 -3.69
CA VAL A 63 10.28 12.48 -3.96
C VAL A 63 11.72 12.63 -3.40
N ALA A 64 12.20 11.67 -2.61
CA ALA A 64 13.51 11.74 -1.98
C ALA A 64 14.65 11.58 -3.00
N SER A 65 14.54 10.60 -3.89
CA SER A 65 15.53 10.32 -4.93
C SER A 65 14.89 9.62 -6.14
N PRO A 66 15.56 9.62 -7.32
CA PRO A 66 15.14 8.82 -8.47
C PRO A 66 15.06 7.31 -8.15
N ASP A 67 15.97 6.80 -7.34
CA ASP A 67 16.00 5.38 -6.95
C ASP A 67 14.82 5.02 -6.06
N ASP A 68 14.45 5.88 -5.11
CA ASP A 68 13.24 5.71 -4.30
C ASP A 68 11.98 5.73 -5.16
N PHE A 69 11.95 6.62 -6.16
CA PHE A 69 10.84 6.67 -7.12
C PHE A 69 10.68 5.35 -7.87
N GLU A 70 11.77 4.81 -8.43
CA GLU A 70 11.74 3.56 -9.19
C GLU A 70 11.44 2.35 -8.29
N ALA A 71 11.92 2.34 -7.04
CA ALA A 71 11.58 1.30 -6.07
C ALA A 71 10.07 1.28 -5.78
N VAL A 72 9.49 2.44 -5.44
CA VAL A 72 8.04 2.55 -5.18
C VAL A 72 7.22 2.21 -6.42
N ARG A 73 7.68 2.64 -7.61
CA ARG A 73 7.04 2.33 -8.89
C ARG A 73 7.03 0.82 -9.16
N SER A 74 8.16 0.15 -8.95
CA SER A 74 8.30 -1.30 -9.15
C SER A 74 7.37 -2.07 -8.22
N ILE A 75 7.29 -1.68 -6.95
CA ILE A 75 6.36 -2.28 -5.97
C ILE A 75 4.90 -2.06 -6.40
N ALA A 76 4.55 -0.87 -6.85
CA ALA A 76 3.19 -0.57 -7.29
C ALA A 76 2.78 -1.38 -8.53
N LEU A 77 3.71 -1.62 -9.45
CA LEU A 77 3.45 -2.40 -10.68
C LEU A 77 3.37 -3.90 -10.40
N ASP A 78 4.24 -4.43 -9.56
CA ASP A 78 4.34 -5.87 -9.25
C ASP A 78 3.30 -6.25 -8.20
N VAL A 79 3.39 -5.69 -6.99
CA VAL A 79 2.56 -6.07 -5.84
C VAL A 79 1.17 -5.42 -5.89
N GLY A 80 1.09 -4.15 -6.32
CA GLY A 80 -0.17 -3.41 -6.38
C GLY A 80 -1.11 -3.84 -7.51
N ASN A 81 -0.64 -4.68 -8.44
CA ASN A 81 -1.46 -5.26 -9.52
C ASN A 81 -1.57 -6.78 -9.43
N ALA A 82 -0.85 -7.43 -8.53
CA ALA A 82 -0.91 -8.87 -8.34
C ALA A 82 -2.14 -9.25 -7.53
N VAL A 83 -3.15 -9.76 -8.20
CA VAL A 83 -4.35 -10.31 -7.57
C VAL A 83 -4.01 -11.69 -7.02
N ASP A 84 -4.22 -11.91 -5.74
CA ASP A 84 -4.05 -13.24 -5.15
C ASP A 84 -5.23 -14.18 -5.44
N GLU A 85 -5.13 -15.44 -5.00
CA GLU A 85 -6.17 -16.47 -5.21
C GLU A 85 -7.54 -16.07 -4.62
N ASP A 86 -7.55 -15.19 -3.61
CA ASP A 86 -8.77 -14.69 -2.96
C ASP A 86 -9.28 -13.37 -3.57
N GLY A 87 -8.66 -12.88 -4.64
CA GLY A 87 -9.02 -11.64 -5.29
C GLY A 87 -8.54 -10.38 -4.55
N TYR A 88 -7.58 -10.55 -3.61
CA TYR A 88 -7.06 -9.45 -2.80
C TYR A 88 -5.83 -8.80 -3.42
N VAL A 89 -5.77 -7.47 -3.35
CA VAL A 89 -4.61 -6.65 -3.75
C VAL A 89 -4.38 -5.58 -2.68
N PRO A 90 -3.17 -5.45 -2.11
CA PRO A 90 -2.88 -4.37 -1.17
C PRO A 90 -2.85 -3.01 -1.86
N VAL A 91 -3.21 -1.97 -1.14
CA VAL A 91 -3.03 -0.59 -1.60
C VAL A 91 -1.56 -0.20 -1.40
N ILE A 92 -0.90 0.22 -2.46
CA ILE A 92 0.46 0.77 -2.37
C ILE A 92 0.38 2.28 -2.27
N CYS A 93 1.02 2.86 -1.27
CA CYS A 93 1.13 4.30 -1.08
C CYS A 93 2.59 4.73 -0.88
N GLY A 94 2.85 6.01 -1.00
CA GLY A 94 4.14 6.63 -0.72
C GLY A 94 3.96 7.93 0.03
N LEU A 95 4.99 8.30 0.82
CA LEU A 95 5.02 9.58 1.51
C LEU A 95 5.04 10.72 0.49
N ALA A 96 4.27 11.76 0.74
CA ALA A 96 4.22 12.97 -0.09
C ALA A 96 4.45 14.23 0.77
N ARG A 97 5.06 15.24 0.17
CA ARG A 97 5.18 16.56 0.80
C ARG A 97 3.89 17.36 0.62
N THR A 98 3.53 18.16 1.60
CA THR A 98 2.36 19.04 1.57
C THR A 98 2.61 20.36 0.80
N THR A 99 3.83 20.58 0.27
CA THR A 99 4.17 21.80 -0.46
C THR A 99 3.43 21.86 -1.79
N THR A 100 2.65 22.91 -1.97
CA THR A 100 1.91 23.25 -3.20
C THR A 100 2.84 23.80 -4.30
N ARG A 101 3.95 23.16 -4.63
CA ARG A 101 4.66 23.49 -5.87
C ARG A 101 3.84 22.93 -7.02
N ARG A 102 2.96 23.76 -7.57
CA ARG A 102 2.34 23.52 -8.86
C ARG A 102 3.45 23.29 -9.88
N GLY A 103 3.63 22.08 -10.35
CA GLY A 103 4.33 21.80 -11.59
C GLY A 103 5.61 20.99 -11.57
N ALA A 104 6.12 20.45 -10.47
CA ALA A 104 7.40 19.73 -10.47
C ALA A 104 7.44 18.49 -9.57
N GLY A 105 6.38 17.71 -9.56
CA GLY A 105 6.41 16.37 -8.99
C GLY A 105 6.05 15.35 -10.07
N PRO A 106 6.62 14.13 -10.05
CA PRO A 106 6.19 13.10 -10.97
C PRO A 106 4.68 12.92 -10.80
N ARG A 107 3.94 13.20 -11.87
CA ARG A 107 2.51 12.88 -11.92
C ARG A 107 2.41 11.36 -11.89
N TRP A 108 2.05 10.80 -10.75
CA TRP A 108 1.61 9.43 -10.69
C TRP A 108 0.41 9.28 -11.65
N PRO A 109 0.50 8.43 -12.65
CA PRO A 109 -0.67 8.12 -13.45
C PRO A 109 -1.71 7.52 -12.50
N ARG A 110 -2.78 8.24 -12.24
CA ARG A 110 -3.89 7.84 -11.32
C ARG A 110 -4.42 6.43 -11.60
N ARG A 111 -4.10 5.89 -12.76
CA ARG A 111 -4.54 4.58 -13.22
C ARG A 111 -3.66 3.42 -12.76
N GLN A 112 -2.42 3.69 -12.31
CA GLN A 112 -1.48 2.64 -11.87
C GLN A 112 -1.54 2.37 -10.36
N LEU A 113 -2.25 3.22 -9.59
CA LEU A 113 -2.50 3.02 -8.16
C LEU A 113 -3.85 2.35 -7.87
N ARG A 114 -4.60 1.96 -8.87
CA ARG A 114 -5.86 1.24 -8.70
C ARG A 114 -5.63 -0.26 -8.74
N GLY A 115 -5.06 -0.79 -7.68
CA GLY A 115 -5.47 -2.10 -7.23
C GLY A 115 -6.74 -1.90 -6.40
N GLY A 116 -7.88 -2.40 -6.84
CA GLY A 116 -9.17 -2.41 -6.16
C GLY A 116 -9.57 -1.08 -5.49
N GLY A 117 -10.44 -0.29 -6.11
CA GLY A 117 -10.97 0.93 -5.50
C GLY A 117 -11.57 0.65 -4.12
N PRO A 118 -11.43 1.58 -3.16
CA PRO A 118 -12.22 1.50 -1.95
C PRO A 118 -13.69 1.52 -2.32
N PRO A 119 -14.56 0.83 -1.57
CA PRO A 119 -16.00 1.03 -1.71
C PRO A 119 -16.26 2.54 -1.58
N GLU A 120 -16.97 3.11 -2.54
CA GLU A 120 -17.34 4.52 -2.52
C GLU A 120 -18.00 4.83 -1.17
N LEU A 121 -17.32 5.63 -0.37
CA LEU A 121 -17.98 6.31 0.74
C LEU A 121 -18.89 7.33 0.08
N GLY A 122 -20.18 7.01 0.04
CA GLY A 122 -21.21 7.95 -0.38
C GLY A 122 -21.05 9.27 0.36
N PRO A 123 -21.52 10.39 -0.21
CA PRO A 123 -21.39 11.70 0.40
C PRO A 123 -22.04 11.67 1.77
N ALA A 124 -21.24 11.97 2.80
CA ALA A 124 -21.76 12.25 4.12
C ALA A 124 -22.69 13.45 3.98
N GLY A 125 -23.99 13.18 4.13
CA GLY A 125 -25.02 14.19 4.06
C GLY A 125 -24.72 15.31 5.05
N ALA A 126 -24.51 16.50 4.53
CA ALA A 126 -24.65 17.72 5.29
C ALA A 126 -26.12 17.82 5.70
N SER A 127 -26.40 17.72 6.99
CA SER A 127 -27.65 18.17 7.59
C SER A 127 -27.31 19.09 8.73
N LEU A 128 -27.64 20.38 8.50
CA LEU A 128 -28.03 21.45 9.39
C LEU A 128 -27.49 21.44 10.83
#